data_31c230f7b2995afdae668fabf798ffc0
#
_entry.id   31c230f7b2995afdae668fabf798ffc0
#
_cell.length_a   1.000
_cell.length_b   1.000
_cell.length_c   1.000
_cell.angle_alpha   90.00
_cell.angle_beta   90.00
_cell.angle_gamma   90.00
#
_symmetry.space_group_name_H-M   'P 1'
#
loop_
_entity.id
_entity.type
_entity.pdbx_description
1 polymer ?
#
loop_
_entity_poly.entity_id
_entity_poly.type
_entity_poly.pdbx_seq_one_letter_code
_entity_poly.pdbx_strand_id
1 'polypeptide(L)'
;MDNHLVVGLGEIGRPILKLLSKKFNVVGYDINPKLMNKHKYEKLKNQQTVFVHICIPFSDNFEKNVIEIAKKYHSRGIVIHSTIRPHTTEKLQKKLKIPVIYSATRGVHKRMLYDLKRYTKFFAIESDAPNKKWASLIYSKMMKKCGVKTKRMSSPLALELAKIVVDTSYYGWLINYAQLSNIIAIKNKIDYDEMWTFADEIHKFLGNRPKMFPGFIGGHCVVPNLDLIKNQTLDLIKEINLEYSKTLK
;
A
#
# COMPACT_ATOMS: atom_id res chain seq x y z
N MET A 1 13.33 23.25 -11.48
CA MET A 1 12.11 22.40 -11.44
C MET A 1 12.34 21.30 -10.43
N ASP A 2 11.30 20.95 -9.65
CA ASP A 2 11.41 19.88 -8.66
C ASP A 2 11.42 18.53 -9.38
N ASN A 3 12.55 17.84 -9.34
CA ASN A 3 12.69 16.50 -9.93
C ASN A 3 12.29 15.45 -8.93
N HIS A 4 11.57 14.45 -9.38
CA HIS A 4 11.17 13.29 -8.60
C HIS A 4 11.48 11.99 -9.35
N LEU A 5 11.74 10.93 -8.61
CA LEU A 5 11.96 9.61 -9.17
C LEU A 5 10.96 8.62 -8.55
N VAL A 6 10.34 7.77 -9.37
CA VAL A 6 9.52 6.64 -8.91
C VAL A 6 10.26 5.34 -9.20
N VAL A 7 10.56 4.56 -8.17
CA VAL A 7 11.28 3.30 -8.26
C VAL A 7 10.31 2.13 -8.03
N GLY A 8 10.28 1.21 -8.99
CA GLY A 8 9.28 0.15 -9.10
C GLY A 8 8.05 0.63 -9.86
N LEU A 9 7.87 0.15 -11.11
CA LEU A 9 6.81 0.58 -12.02
C LEU A 9 5.72 -0.48 -12.20
N GLY A 10 5.45 -1.23 -11.13
CA GLY A 10 4.33 -2.15 -11.04
C GLY A 10 2.98 -1.44 -10.79
N GLU A 11 2.07 -2.16 -10.14
CA GLU A 11 0.68 -1.75 -9.89
C GLU A 11 0.53 -0.47 -9.05
N ILE A 12 1.51 -0.17 -8.19
CA ILE A 12 1.55 1.05 -7.37
C ILE A 12 2.35 2.15 -8.07
N GLY A 13 3.53 1.82 -8.59
CA GLY A 13 4.45 2.84 -9.11
C GLY A 13 3.97 3.52 -10.38
N ARG A 14 3.36 2.80 -11.31
CA ARG A 14 2.79 3.41 -12.54
C ARG A 14 1.70 4.43 -12.23
N PRO A 15 0.69 4.16 -11.38
CA PRO A 15 -0.28 5.17 -10.97
C PRO A 15 0.35 6.38 -10.26
N ILE A 16 1.34 6.17 -9.39
CA ILE A 16 2.08 7.26 -8.72
C ILE A 16 2.84 8.09 -9.74
N LEU A 17 3.57 7.47 -10.66
CA LEU A 17 4.27 8.14 -11.75
C LEU A 17 3.28 8.98 -12.59
N LYS A 18 2.16 8.40 -13.01
CA LYS A 18 1.13 9.07 -13.80
C LYS A 18 0.47 10.22 -13.04
N LEU A 19 0.29 10.08 -11.73
CA LEU A 19 -0.27 11.12 -10.87
C LEU A 19 0.67 12.33 -10.79
N LEU A 20 1.95 12.09 -10.48
CA LEU A 20 2.94 13.13 -10.25
C LEU A 20 3.37 13.82 -11.55
N SER A 21 3.53 13.09 -12.66
CA SER A 21 3.99 13.62 -13.94
C SER A 21 3.07 14.69 -14.55
N LYS A 22 1.84 14.83 -14.05
CA LYS A 22 0.92 15.91 -14.46
C LYS A 22 1.35 17.30 -13.96
N LYS A 23 2.16 17.37 -12.91
CA LYS A 23 2.49 18.62 -12.20
C LYS A 23 3.96 18.82 -11.92
N PHE A 24 4.77 17.77 -12.05
CA PHE A 24 6.20 17.76 -11.70
C PHE A 24 7.03 17.09 -12.78
N ASN A 25 8.31 17.36 -12.78
CA ASN A 25 9.27 16.62 -13.58
C ASN A 25 9.59 15.29 -12.89
N VAL A 26 9.00 14.21 -13.40
CA VAL A 26 9.06 12.88 -12.77
C VAL A 26 9.47 11.84 -13.78
N VAL A 27 10.37 10.98 -13.37
CA VAL A 27 10.79 9.81 -14.15
C VAL A 27 10.62 8.54 -13.35
N GLY A 28 10.38 7.45 -14.06
CA GLY A 28 10.27 6.12 -13.47
C GLY A 28 11.52 5.29 -13.72
N TYR A 29 11.92 4.50 -12.71
CA TYR A 29 12.94 3.47 -12.80
C TYR A 29 12.36 2.11 -12.41
N ASP A 30 12.69 1.10 -13.19
CA ASP A 30 12.36 -0.30 -12.89
C ASP A 30 13.52 -1.21 -13.30
N ILE A 31 13.66 -2.35 -12.63
CA ILE A 31 14.62 -3.39 -13.02
C ILE A 31 14.27 -3.99 -14.39
N ASN A 32 12.97 -4.02 -14.73
CA ASN A 32 12.51 -4.39 -16.05
C ASN A 32 12.53 -3.15 -16.98
N PRO A 33 13.48 -3.07 -17.91
CA PRO A 33 13.65 -1.90 -18.78
C PRO A 33 12.46 -1.65 -19.72
N LYS A 34 11.61 -2.65 -19.96
CA LYS A 34 10.39 -2.50 -20.77
C LYS A 34 9.34 -1.60 -20.12
N LEU A 35 9.42 -1.40 -18.80
CA LEU A 35 8.50 -0.57 -18.03
C LEU A 35 8.93 0.90 -17.99
N MET A 36 10.16 1.22 -18.41
CA MET A 36 10.79 2.52 -18.31
C MET A 36 10.71 3.34 -19.60
N ASN A 37 10.64 4.65 -19.47
CA ASN A 37 11.06 5.55 -20.54
C ASN A 37 12.57 5.83 -20.41
N LYS A 38 13.40 5.04 -21.09
CA LYS A 38 14.86 5.11 -21.01
C LYS A 38 15.39 6.51 -21.32
N HIS A 39 14.87 7.19 -22.34
CA HIS A 39 15.34 8.52 -22.74
C HIS A 39 15.11 9.57 -21.62
N LYS A 40 13.92 9.58 -21.01
CA LYS A 40 13.63 10.47 -19.87
C LYS A 40 14.48 10.12 -18.66
N TYR A 41 14.68 8.83 -18.38
CA TYR A 41 15.49 8.37 -17.27
C TYR A 41 16.94 8.82 -17.41
N GLU A 42 17.57 8.63 -18.57
CA GLU A 42 18.95 9.05 -18.82
C GLU A 42 19.16 10.55 -18.59
N LYS A 43 18.19 11.41 -18.95
CA LYS A 43 18.25 12.86 -18.72
C LYS A 43 18.21 13.26 -17.25
N LEU A 44 17.57 12.46 -16.39
CA LEU A 44 17.29 12.83 -14.98
C LEU A 44 18.07 12.02 -13.96
N LYS A 45 18.66 10.86 -14.34
CA LYS A 45 19.30 9.94 -13.40
C LYS A 45 20.43 10.55 -12.55
N ASN A 46 21.10 11.56 -13.06
CA ASN A 46 22.22 12.23 -12.39
C ASN A 46 21.81 13.56 -11.72
N GLN A 47 20.53 13.91 -11.78
CA GLN A 47 20.05 15.15 -11.16
C GLN A 47 19.58 14.89 -9.73
N GLN A 48 19.79 15.86 -8.85
CA GLN A 48 19.28 15.80 -7.50
C GLN A 48 17.74 15.70 -7.53
N THR A 49 17.19 14.77 -6.76
CA THR A 49 15.74 14.60 -6.62
C THR A 49 15.23 15.17 -5.29
N VAL A 50 14.06 15.80 -5.32
CA VAL A 50 13.37 16.23 -4.10
C VAL A 50 12.94 15.01 -3.31
N PHE A 51 12.19 14.11 -3.96
CA PHE A 51 11.82 12.81 -3.37
C PHE A 51 12.07 11.67 -4.36
N VAL A 52 12.58 10.56 -3.82
CA VAL A 52 12.49 9.25 -4.45
C VAL A 52 11.31 8.49 -3.84
N HIS A 53 10.37 8.10 -4.70
CA HIS A 53 9.17 7.37 -4.36
C HIS A 53 9.42 5.86 -4.52
N ILE A 54 9.43 5.13 -3.42
CA ILE A 54 9.67 3.69 -3.38
C ILE A 54 8.35 2.94 -3.53
N CYS A 55 8.24 2.16 -4.60
CA CYS A 55 7.06 1.35 -4.95
C CYS A 55 7.44 -0.11 -5.24
N ILE A 56 8.58 -0.58 -4.73
CA ILE A 56 9.04 -1.97 -4.86
C ILE A 56 8.38 -2.86 -3.79
N PRO A 57 8.18 -4.16 -4.05
CA PRO A 57 7.69 -5.11 -3.05
C PRO A 57 8.63 -5.17 -1.83
N PHE A 58 8.04 -5.41 -0.66
CA PHE A 58 8.83 -5.70 0.54
C PHE A 58 9.54 -7.06 0.39
N SER A 59 10.80 -7.09 0.83
CA SER A 59 11.65 -8.30 0.85
C SER A 59 12.69 -8.15 1.95
N ASP A 60 13.41 -9.20 2.28
CA ASP A 60 14.49 -9.14 3.28
C ASP A 60 15.60 -8.14 2.91
N ASN A 61 15.80 -7.88 1.61
CA ASN A 61 16.74 -6.88 1.11
C ASN A 61 16.13 -5.47 0.96
N PHE A 62 14.87 -5.26 1.38
CA PHE A 62 14.17 -3.99 1.15
C PHE A 62 14.93 -2.79 1.71
N GLU A 63 15.36 -2.86 2.96
CA GLU A 63 16.10 -1.76 3.60
C GLU A 63 17.41 -1.44 2.86
N LYS A 64 18.18 -2.48 2.50
CA LYS A 64 19.42 -2.35 1.73
C LYS A 64 19.17 -1.66 0.38
N ASN A 65 18.16 -2.13 -0.35
CA ASN A 65 17.79 -1.58 -1.65
C ASN A 65 17.39 -0.10 -1.53
N VAL A 66 16.59 0.27 -0.52
CA VAL A 66 16.17 1.67 -0.31
C VAL A 66 17.37 2.57 -0.01
N ILE A 67 18.32 2.10 0.81
CA ILE A 67 19.54 2.86 1.14
C ILE A 67 20.41 3.06 -0.11
N GLU A 68 20.60 2.03 -0.92
CA GLU A 68 21.36 2.11 -2.18
C GLU A 68 20.70 3.07 -3.16
N ILE A 69 19.38 3.00 -3.30
CA ILE A 69 18.59 3.92 -4.14
C ILE A 69 18.74 5.36 -3.64
N ALA A 70 18.62 5.60 -2.33
CA ALA A 70 18.76 6.93 -1.75
C ALA A 70 20.13 7.56 -2.07
N LYS A 71 21.21 6.77 -1.94
CA LYS A 71 22.58 7.20 -2.26
C LYS A 71 22.76 7.45 -3.76
N LYS A 72 22.32 6.49 -4.60
CA LYS A 72 22.48 6.56 -6.06
C LYS A 72 21.85 7.80 -6.68
N TYR A 73 20.68 8.22 -6.19
CA TYR A 73 19.91 9.31 -6.81
C TYR A 73 20.00 10.63 -6.05
N HIS A 74 20.96 10.79 -5.12
CA HIS A 74 21.18 12.02 -4.37
C HIS A 74 19.88 12.66 -3.88
N SER A 75 19.02 11.85 -3.26
CA SER A 75 17.68 12.26 -2.86
C SER A 75 17.71 13.18 -1.63
N ARG A 76 16.84 14.18 -1.60
CA ARG A 76 16.61 15.01 -0.41
C ARG A 76 15.63 14.39 0.58
N GLY A 77 14.88 13.38 0.16
CA GLY A 77 13.99 12.59 1.00
C GLY A 77 13.45 11.37 0.28
N ILE A 78 12.99 10.40 1.04
CA ILE A 78 12.39 9.14 0.56
C ILE A 78 10.91 9.13 0.89
N VAL A 79 10.07 8.62 -0.02
CA VAL A 79 8.65 8.33 0.22
C VAL A 79 8.38 6.88 -0.08
N ILE A 80 8.01 6.09 0.91
CA ILE A 80 7.69 4.66 0.77
C ILE A 80 6.19 4.53 0.57
N HIS A 81 5.78 3.94 -0.56
CA HIS A 81 4.38 3.68 -0.91
C HIS A 81 3.98 2.22 -0.75
N SER A 82 4.94 1.33 -0.65
CA SER A 82 4.74 -0.11 -0.46
C SER A 82 4.17 -0.43 0.92
N THR A 83 3.51 -1.58 1.05
CA THR A 83 3.26 -2.18 2.36
C THR A 83 4.58 -2.77 2.86
N ILE A 84 4.95 -2.47 4.09
CA ILE A 84 6.24 -2.86 4.68
C ILE A 84 6.02 -3.45 6.07
N ARG A 85 7.01 -4.20 6.55
CA ARG A 85 7.01 -4.76 7.91
C ARG A 85 7.04 -3.62 8.94
N PRO A 86 6.33 -3.74 10.06
CA PRO A 86 6.43 -2.79 11.17
C PRO A 86 7.88 -2.52 11.59
N HIS A 87 8.16 -1.29 11.97
CA HIS A 87 9.48 -0.75 12.30
C HIS A 87 10.46 -0.58 11.12
N THR A 88 10.05 -0.83 9.89
CA THR A 88 10.93 -0.65 8.71
C THR A 88 11.31 0.81 8.50
N THR A 89 10.35 1.74 8.66
CA THR A 89 10.64 3.18 8.50
C THR A 89 11.61 3.68 9.57
N GLU A 90 11.44 3.26 10.81
CA GLU A 90 12.36 3.57 11.91
C GLU A 90 13.79 3.10 11.63
N LYS A 91 13.95 1.85 11.19
CA LYS A 91 15.27 1.28 10.84
C LYS A 91 15.93 2.04 9.69
N LEU A 92 15.15 2.40 8.66
CA LEU A 92 15.65 3.21 7.55
C LEU A 92 16.05 4.61 8.00
N GLN A 93 15.25 5.26 8.86
CA GLN A 93 15.53 6.59 9.35
C GLN A 93 16.83 6.63 10.17
N LYS A 94 17.11 5.62 11.01
CA LYS A 94 18.37 5.50 11.74
C LYS A 94 19.62 5.40 10.82
N LYS A 95 19.45 4.86 9.61
CA LYS A 95 20.54 4.66 8.63
C LYS A 95 20.68 5.81 7.62
N LEU A 96 19.65 6.63 7.45
CA LEU A 96 19.59 7.70 6.45
C LEU A 96 19.61 9.08 7.10
N LYS A 97 20.49 9.97 6.61
CA LYS A 97 20.56 11.38 7.03
C LYS A 97 19.56 12.29 6.29
N ILE A 98 18.57 11.73 5.64
CA ILE A 98 17.47 12.41 4.94
C ILE A 98 16.14 11.89 5.48
N PRO A 99 15.05 12.69 5.42
CA PRO A 99 13.76 12.26 5.94
C PRO A 99 13.18 11.10 5.15
N VAL A 100 12.68 10.10 5.87
CA VAL A 100 11.91 8.99 5.32
C VAL A 100 10.43 9.17 5.64
N ILE A 101 9.61 9.32 4.61
CA ILE A 101 8.16 9.42 4.71
C ILE A 101 7.56 8.05 4.44
N TYR A 102 6.79 7.51 5.36
CA TYR A 102 5.93 6.37 5.07
C TYR A 102 4.55 6.85 4.63
N SER A 103 4.07 6.37 3.50
CA SER A 103 2.77 6.72 2.96
C SER A 103 2.21 5.60 2.11
N ALA A 104 1.78 4.53 2.76
CA ALA A 104 1.21 3.35 2.12
C ALA A 104 0.07 3.71 1.16
N THR A 105 -0.02 2.97 0.06
CA THR A 105 -1.09 3.14 -0.92
C THR A 105 -2.27 2.24 -0.60
N ARG A 106 -3.48 2.77 -0.78
CA ARG A 106 -4.75 2.05 -0.68
C ARG A 106 -5.53 2.23 -1.97
N GLY A 107 -6.22 1.21 -2.38
CA GLY A 107 -7.07 1.24 -3.57
C GLY A 107 -7.05 -0.08 -4.33
N VAL A 108 -7.93 -0.21 -5.30
CA VAL A 108 -8.03 -1.37 -6.19
C VAL A 108 -7.09 -1.18 -7.38
N HIS A 109 -6.26 -2.16 -7.70
CA HIS A 109 -5.21 -2.06 -8.72
C HIS A 109 -5.74 -1.55 -10.07
N LYS A 110 -6.84 -2.10 -10.56
CA LYS A 110 -7.44 -1.70 -11.86
C LYS A 110 -7.87 -0.23 -11.92
N ARG A 111 -8.14 0.41 -10.78
CA ARG A 111 -8.57 1.82 -10.70
C ARG A 111 -7.69 2.67 -9.77
N MET A 112 -6.47 2.24 -9.48
CA MET A 112 -5.58 2.84 -8.49
C MET A 112 -5.42 4.36 -8.64
N LEU A 113 -5.31 4.88 -9.85
CA LEU A 113 -5.18 6.32 -10.08
C LEU A 113 -6.43 7.11 -9.62
N TYR A 114 -7.61 6.53 -9.79
CA TYR A 114 -8.86 7.11 -9.30
C TYR A 114 -8.93 7.07 -7.77
N ASP A 115 -8.59 5.92 -7.19
CA ASP A 115 -8.62 5.71 -5.74
C ASP A 115 -7.57 6.58 -5.01
N LEU A 116 -6.40 6.83 -5.60
CA LEU A 116 -5.39 7.77 -5.09
C LEU A 116 -5.94 9.19 -4.90
N LYS A 117 -6.87 9.63 -5.76
CA LYS A 117 -7.51 10.95 -5.67
C LYS A 117 -8.73 10.96 -4.76
N ARG A 118 -9.45 9.84 -4.70
CA ARG A 118 -10.66 9.69 -3.92
C ARG A 118 -10.39 9.59 -2.42
N TYR A 119 -9.36 8.80 -2.05
CA TYR A 119 -9.05 8.55 -0.65
C TYR A 119 -8.03 9.55 -0.09
N THR A 120 -8.20 9.93 1.17
CA THR A 120 -7.15 10.64 1.88
C THR A 120 -5.90 9.79 1.98
N LYS A 121 -4.77 10.30 1.51
CA LYS A 121 -3.48 9.63 1.60
C LYS A 121 -2.81 9.96 2.92
N PHE A 122 -2.76 8.97 3.81
CA PHE A 122 -2.08 9.10 5.09
C PHE A 122 -0.58 9.04 4.90
N PHE A 123 0.16 9.76 5.75
CA PHE A 123 1.60 9.72 5.78
C PHE A 123 2.12 9.96 7.19
N ALA A 124 3.33 9.49 7.46
CA ALA A 124 4.02 9.71 8.72
C ALA A 124 5.52 9.83 8.51
N ILE A 125 6.19 10.50 9.44
CA ILE A 125 7.64 10.74 9.46
C ILE A 125 8.08 10.60 10.91
N GLU A 126 9.24 9.98 11.16
CA GLU A 126 9.78 9.82 12.50
C GLU A 126 9.96 11.16 13.22
N SER A 127 9.83 11.12 14.55
CA SER A 127 9.88 12.33 15.36
C SER A 127 11.24 13.02 15.33
N ASP A 128 12.31 12.27 15.20
CA ASP A 128 13.72 12.67 15.14
C ASP A 128 14.27 12.79 13.71
N ALA A 129 13.43 12.56 12.69
CA ALA A 129 13.87 12.65 11.30
C ALA A 129 14.44 14.04 10.95
N PRO A 130 15.58 14.11 10.25
CA PRO A 130 16.15 15.37 9.81
C PRO A 130 15.19 16.07 8.84
N ASN A 131 15.11 17.39 8.93
CA ASN A 131 14.27 18.21 8.03
C ASN A 131 12.77 17.79 7.95
N LYS A 132 12.23 17.14 9.00
CA LYS A 132 10.86 16.61 8.98
C LYS A 132 9.78 17.65 8.71
N LYS A 133 9.97 18.91 9.17
CA LYS A 133 9.01 20.00 8.88
C LYS A 133 8.96 20.29 7.39
N TRP A 134 10.13 20.41 6.76
CA TRP A 134 10.27 20.60 5.31
C TRP A 134 9.64 19.43 4.56
N ALA A 135 10.00 18.19 4.89
CA ALA A 135 9.51 16.99 4.22
C ALA A 135 7.98 16.87 4.29
N SER A 136 7.41 17.11 5.48
CA SER A 136 5.96 17.10 5.69
C SER A 136 5.25 18.16 4.83
N LEU A 137 5.77 19.39 4.83
CA LEU A 137 5.19 20.51 4.08
C LEU A 137 5.25 20.26 2.57
N ILE A 138 6.44 19.88 2.06
CA ILE A 138 6.64 19.67 0.61
C ILE A 138 5.83 18.49 0.13
N TYR A 139 5.81 17.36 0.88
CA TYR A 139 4.99 16.21 0.53
C TYR A 139 3.50 16.58 0.45
N SER A 140 2.97 17.25 1.46
CA SER A 140 1.55 17.66 1.49
C SER A 140 1.21 18.62 0.35
N LYS A 141 2.07 19.63 0.07
CA LYS A 141 1.89 20.56 -1.06
C LYS A 141 1.94 19.84 -2.40
N MET A 142 2.85 18.89 -2.56
CA MET A 142 3.01 18.09 -3.77
C MET A 142 1.73 17.26 -4.04
N MET A 143 1.24 16.54 -3.04
CA MET A 143 0.03 15.73 -3.15
C MET A 143 -1.20 16.60 -3.42
N LYS A 144 -1.34 17.75 -2.74
CA LYS A 144 -2.43 18.71 -2.98
C LYS A 144 -2.44 19.23 -4.42
N LYS A 145 -1.27 19.57 -4.99
CA LYS A 145 -1.14 19.97 -6.41
C LYS A 145 -1.60 18.87 -7.37
N CYS A 146 -1.47 17.60 -6.98
CA CYS A 146 -1.96 16.44 -7.74
C CYS A 146 -3.43 16.11 -7.48
N GLY A 147 -4.14 16.89 -6.66
CA GLY A 147 -5.54 16.66 -6.30
C GLY A 147 -5.75 15.55 -5.27
N VAL A 148 -4.74 15.28 -4.44
CA VAL A 148 -4.79 14.25 -3.39
C VAL A 148 -4.81 14.91 -2.02
N LYS A 149 -5.84 14.61 -1.22
CA LYS A 149 -5.90 15.02 0.20
C LYS A 149 -4.90 14.19 1.00
N THR A 150 -4.20 14.84 1.94
CA THR A 150 -3.27 14.16 2.84
C THR A 150 -3.64 14.37 4.30
N LYS A 151 -3.33 13.36 5.14
CA LYS A 151 -3.43 13.47 6.60
C LYS A 151 -2.18 12.87 7.22
N ARG A 152 -1.51 13.65 8.08
CA ARG A 152 -0.34 13.17 8.83
C ARG A 152 -0.80 12.35 10.04
N MET A 153 -0.14 11.20 10.26
CA MET A 153 -0.28 10.41 11.49
C MET A 153 0.89 10.71 12.44
N SER A 154 0.74 10.32 13.68
CA SER A 154 1.70 10.60 14.76
C SER A 154 3.05 9.91 14.53
N SER A 155 3.04 8.67 14.06
CA SER A 155 4.25 7.90 13.81
C SER A 155 4.12 6.99 12.58
N PRO A 156 5.24 6.65 11.92
CA PRO A 156 5.27 5.65 10.87
C PRO A 156 4.78 4.27 11.33
N LEU A 157 5.17 3.83 12.53
CA LEU A 157 4.73 2.56 13.08
C LEU A 157 3.20 2.44 13.17
N ALA A 158 2.51 3.51 13.61
CA ALA A 158 1.05 3.52 13.64
C ALA A 158 0.44 3.34 12.24
N LEU A 159 1.05 3.93 11.21
CA LEU A 159 0.57 3.79 9.84
C LEU A 159 0.95 2.42 9.23
N GLU A 160 2.12 1.86 9.56
CA GLU A 160 2.55 0.52 9.14
C GLU A 160 1.58 -0.54 9.67
N LEU A 161 1.27 -0.48 10.97
CA LEU A 161 0.29 -1.35 11.61
C LEU A 161 -1.11 -1.13 11.04
N ALA A 162 -1.54 0.12 10.88
CA ALA A 162 -2.85 0.43 10.31
C ALA A 162 -3.01 -0.16 8.90
N LYS A 163 -1.95 -0.09 8.06
CA LYS A 163 -1.99 -0.67 6.71
C LYS A 163 -2.20 -2.18 6.74
N ILE A 164 -1.54 -2.91 7.63
CA ILE A 164 -1.62 -4.38 7.66
C ILE A 164 -2.87 -4.82 8.44
N VAL A 165 -3.05 -4.31 9.65
CA VAL A 165 -4.09 -4.80 10.58
C VAL A 165 -5.47 -4.23 10.24
N VAL A 166 -5.56 -2.89 10.10
CA VAL A 166 -6.87 -2.21 9.98
C VAL A 166 -7.39 -2.20 8.54
N ASP A 167 -6.50 -2.18 7.54
CA ASP A 167 -6.88 -2.15 6.12
C ASP A 167 -6.87 -3.57 5.52
N THR A 168 -5.72 -4.22 5.48
CA THR A 168 -5.54 -5.48 4.73
C THR A 168 -6.15 -6.70 5.44
N SER A 169 -5.83 -6.92 6.73
CA SER A 169 -6.33 -8.11 7.43
C SER A 169 -7.82 -8.01 7.74
N TYR A 170 -8.33 -6.82 8.06
CA TYR A 170 -9.76 -6.62 8.23
C TYR A 170 -10.55 -6.99 6.96
N TYR A 171 -10.06 -6.58 5.80
CA TYR A 171 -10.64 -6.99 4.52
C TYR A 171 -10.59 -8.51 4.33
N GLY A 172 -9.48 -9.14 4.71
CA GLY A 172 -9.34 -10.60 4.71
C GLY A 172 -10.37 -11.29 5.60
N TRP A 173 -10.59 -10.79 6.80
CA TRP A 173 -11.61 -11.34 7.72
C TRP A 173 -13.03 -11.24 7.18
N LEU A 174 -13.38 -10.13 6.51
CA LEU A 174 -14.68 -10.00 5.87
C LEU A 174 -14.90 -11.07 4.80
N ILE A 175 -13.87 -11.33 3.98
CA ILE A 175 -13.94 -12.41 2.97
C ILE A 175 -13.99 -13.79 3.64
N ASN A 176 -13.16 -14.02 4.66
CA ASN A 176 -13.17 -15.30 5.40
C ASN A 176 -14.54 -15.62 6.00
N TYR A 177 -15.23 -14.63 6.54
CA TYR A 177 -16.55 -14.85 7.07
C TYR A 177 -17.56 -15.22 5.96
N ALA A 178 -17.46 -14.59 4.80
CA ALA A 178 -18.24 -14.98 3.63
C ALA A 178 -17.91 -16.40 3.15
N GLN A 179 -16.61 -16.76 3.13
CA GLN A 179 -16.18 -18.14 2.80
C GLN A 179 -16.75 -19.16 3.79
N LEU A 180 -16.61 -18.90 5.08
CA LEU A 180 -17.12 -19.78 6.14
C LEU A 180 -18.63 -19.97 6.03
N SER A 181 -19.39 -18.89 5.89
CA SER A 181 -20.86 -18.97 5.76
C SER A 181 -21.29 -19.69 4.49
N ASN A 182 -20.53 -19.54 3.38
CA ASN A 182 -20.80 -20.30 2.16
C ASN A 182 -20.48 -21.79 2.29
N ILE A 183 -19.42 -22.17 2.99
CA ILE A 183 -19.12 -23.59 3.31
C ILE A 183 -20.27 -24.20 4.09
N ILE A 184 -20.82 -23.47 5.06
CA ILE A 184 -21.98 -23.94 5.86
C ILE A 184 -23.22 -24.11 4.97
N ALA A 185 -23.49 -23.14 4.09
CA ALA A 185 -24.62 -23.21 3.16
C ALA A 185 -24.52 -24.44 2.23
N ILE A 186 -23.34 -24.66 1.63
CA ILE A 186 -23.09 -25.85 0.77
C ILE A 186 -23.31 -27.16 1.52
N LYS A 187 -22.76 -27.30 2.74
CA LYS A 187 -22.92 -28.52 3.57
C LYS A 187 -24.37 -28.83 3.87
N ASN A 188 -25.21 -27.80 3.99
CA ASN A 188 -26.65 -27.96 4.30
C ASN A 188 -27.54 -27.90 3.06
N LYS A 189 -26.98 -27.78 1.85
CA LYS A 189 -27.70 -27.67 0.57
C LYS A 189 -28.70 -26.51 0.53
N ILE A 190 -28.33 -25.37 1.11
CA ILE A 190 -29.11 -24.12 1.10
C ILE A 190 -28.44 -23.08 0.26
N ASP A 191 -29.22 -22.14 -0.28
CA ASP A 191 -28.71 -21.00 -1.05
C ASP A 191 -28.03 -20.02 -0.13
N TYR A 192 -26.81 -19.61 -0.52
CA TYR A 192 -25.98 -18.68 0.23
C TYR A 192 -26.60 -17.27 0.31
N ASP A 193 -27.17 -16.80 -0.78
CA ASP A 193 -27.76 -15.46 -0.83
C ASP A 193 -29.07 -15.40 -0.06
N GLU A 194 -29.90 -16.46 -0.15
CA GLU A 194 -31.10 -16.60 0.67
C GLU A 194 -30.76 -16.55 2.17
N MET A 195 -29.77 -17.32 2.61
CA MET A 195 -29.30 -17.30 4.00
C MET A 195 -28.89 -15.90 4.47
N TRP A 196 -28.25 -15.11 3.61
CA TRP A 196 -27.81 -13.77 3.95
C TRP A 196 -28.93 -12.73 3.96
N THR A 197 -30.08 -12.96 3.30
CA THR A 197 -31.23 -12.04 3.34
C THR A 197 -31.73 -11.80 4.75
N PHE A 198 -31.58 -12.80 5.65
CA PHE A 198 -31.95 -12.67 7.06
C PHE A 198 -31.20 -11.54 7.78
N ALA A 199 -29.97 -11.22 7.36
CA ALA A 199 -29.17 -10.15 7.94
C ALA A 199 -29.36 -8.80 7.22
N ASP A 200 -29.91 -8.79 6.02
CA ASP A 200 -29.98 -7.59 5.17
C ASP A 200 -30.80 -6.47 5.82
N GLU A 201 -31.88 -6.78 6.52
CA GLU A 201 -32.70 -5.82 7.22
C GLU A 201 -31.93 -5.16 8.39
N ILE A 202 -31.27 -5.99 9.21
CA ILE A 202 -30.42 -5.52 10.30
C ILE A 202 -29.32 -4.61 9.78
N HIS A 203 -28.73 -4.93 8.64
CA HIS A 203 -27.68 -4.13 8.00
C HIS A 203 -28.17 -2.74 7.61
N LYS A 204 -29.44 -2.60 7.18
CA LYS A 204 -30.04 -1.30 6.86
C LYS A 204 -30.19 -0.40 8.08
N PHE A 205 -30.54 -0.97 9.25
CA PHE A 205 -30.84 -0.20 10.46
C PHE A 205 -29.63 0.03 11.37
N LEU A 206 -28.73 -0.93 11.50
CA LEU A 206 -27.58 -0.86 12.42
C LEU A 206 -26.29 -0.37 11.75
N GLY A 207 -26.35 0.09 10.48
CA GLY A 207 -25.21 0.55 9.73
C GLY A 207 -24.43 -0.56 9.04
N ASN A 208 -23.45 -0.18 8.24
CA ASN A 208 -22.76 -1.05 7.32
C ASN A 208 -22.07 -2.25 7.99
N ARG A 209 -22.73 -3.37 7.96
CA ARG A 209 -22.10 -4.68 8.07
C ARG A 209 -21.91 -5.21 6.65
N PRO A 210 -20.75 -5.00 6.01
CA PRO A 210 -20.61 -5.31 4.61
C PRO A 210 -20.71 -6.83 4.38
N LYS A 211 -21.66 -7.23 3.54
CA LYS A 211 -21.67 -8.56 2.93
C LYS A 211 -20.50 -8.65 1.96
N MET A 212 -19.70 -9.66 2.09
CA MET A 212 -18.62 -9.96 1.17
C MET A 212 -18.96 -11.17 0.32
N PHE A 213 -18.36 -11.27 -0.85
CA PHE A 213 -18.50 -12.44 -1.70
C PHE A 213 -17.52 -13.52 -1.24
N PRO A 214 -17.97 -14.79 -1.09
CA PRO A 214 -17.08 -15.89 -0.80
C PRO A 214 -16.26 -16.20 -2.06
N GLY A 215 -15.04 -15.75 -2.08
CA GLY A 215 -14.12 -15.96 -3.19
C GLY A 215 -12.75 -16.36 -2.67
N PHE A 216 -11.96 -17.08 -3.47
CA PHE A 216 -10.58 -17.38 -3.13
C PHE A 216 -9.76 -16.07 -3.02
N ILE A 217 -9.08 -15.92 -1.90
CA ILE A 217 -8.20 -14.78 -1.66
C ILE A 217 -6.87 -15.04 -2.38
N GLY A 218 -6.76 -14.56 -3.60
CA GLY A 218 -5.55 -14.64 -4.41
C GLY A 218 -4.79 -13.31 -4.50
N GLY A 219 -3.82 -13.27 -5.41
CA GLY A 219 -3.05 -12.06 -5.71
C GLY A 219 -2.07 -11.64 -4.61
N HIS A 220 -1.66 -10.36 -4.64
CA HIS A 220 -0.52 -9.86 -3.87
C HIS A 220 -0.91 -9.00 -2.65
N CYS A 221 -2.22 -8.77 -2.42
CA CYS A 221 -2.64 -7.74 -1.47
C CYS A 221 -2.93 -8.27 -0.07
N VAL A 222 -3.57 -9.44 0.08
CA VAL A 222 -3.99 -9.92 1.39
C VAL A 222 -2.97 -10.90 1.94
N VAL A 223 -2.92 -12.11 1.40
CA VAL A 223 -2.13 -13.21 1.97
C VAL A 223 -0.64 -12.85 2.14
N PRO A 224 0.07 -12.33 1.14
CA PRO A 224 1.49 -11.98 1.31
C PRO A 224 1.74 -10.88 2.35
N ASN A 225 0.79 -9.97 2.55
CA ASN A 225 0.95 -8.90 3.53
C ASN A 225 0.68 -9.37 4.97
N LEU A 226 -0.06 -10.47 5.17
CA LEU A 226 -0.24 -11.08 6.49
C LEU A 226 1.06 -11.67 7.01
N ASP A 227 1.94 -12.15 6.13
CA ASP A 227 3.26 -12.68 6.50
C ASP A 227 4.22 -11.62 7.09
N LEU A 228 3.88 -10.35 6.95
CA LEU A 228 4.66 -9.24 7.52
C LEU A 228 4.52 -9.11 9.04
N ILE A 229 3.50 -9.73 9.63
CA ILE A 229 3.29 -9.80 11.08
C ILE A 229 3.07 -11.26 11.48
N LYS A 230 3.95 -11.79 12.33
CA LYS A 230 3.77 -13.14 12.91
C LYS A 230 2.66 -13.10 13.97
N ASN A 231 1.50 -13.66 13.64
CA ASN A 231 0.36 -13.71 14.55
C ASN A 231 -0.60 -14.83 14.16
N GLN A 232 -0.85 -15.76 15.09
CA GLN A 232 -1.71 -16.92 14.85
C GLN A 232 -3.13 -16.55 14.36
N THR A 233 -3.72 -15.48 14.90
CA THR A 233 -5.04 -15.02 14.48
C THR A 233 -5.05 -14.59 13.01
N LEU A 234 -3.96 -13.98 12.52
CA LEU A 234 -3.84 -13.62 11.11
C LEU A 234 -3.59 -14.84 10.22
N ASP A 235 -2.94 -15.88 10.76
CA ASP A 235 -2.72 -17.14 10.03
C ASP A 235 -4.05 -17.88 9.76
N LEU A 236 -5.04 -17.76 10.64
CA LEU A 236 -6.38 -18.32 10.41
C LEU A 236 -7.03 -17.83 9.10
N ILE A 237 -6.73 -16.61 8.66
CA ILE A 237 -7.21 -16.10 7.36
C ILE A 237 -6.69 -16.99 6.22
N LYS A 238 -5.42 -17.37 6.28
CA LYS A 238 -4.78 -18.25 5.28
C LYS A 238 -5.35 -19.66 5.34
N GLU A 239 -5.52 -20.19 6.54
CA GLU A 239 -6.07 -21.53 6.76
C GLU A 239 -7.50 -21.65 6.23
N ILE A 240 -8.39 -20.71 6.55
CA ILE A 240 -9.77 -20.67 6.04
C ILE A 240 -9.77 -20.51 4.52
N ASN A 241 -8.89 -19.70 3.96
CA ASN A 241 -8.78 -19.53 2.52
C ASN A 241 -8.35 -20.82 1.81
N LEU A 242 -7.41 -21.57 2.39
CA LEU A 242 -6.99 -22.87 1.88
C LEU A 242 -8.12 -23.92 1.98
N GLU A 243 -8.87 -23.93 3.08
CA GLU A 243 -10.04 -24.82 3.24
C GLU A 243 -11.09 -24.49 2.17
N TYR A 244 -11.40 -23.20 1.97
CA TYR A 244 -12.34 -22.78 0.96
C TYR A 244 -11.92 -23.20 -0.46
N SER A 245 -10.64 -23.15 -0.78
CA SER A 245 -10.14 -23.55 -2.11
C SER A 245 -10.47 -24.99 -2.47
N LYS A 246 -10.66 -25.87 -1.47
CA LYS A 246 -11.07 -27.28 -1.67
C LYS A 246 -12.53 -27.42 -2.10
N THR A 247 -13.36 -26.39 -1.84
CA THR A 247 -14.79 -26.39 -2.26
C THR A 247 -14.95 -25.91 -3.71
N LEU A 248 -13.91 -25.39 -4.33
CA LEU A 248 -13.93 -24.88 -5.71
C LEU A 248 -13.54 -25.95 -6.75
N LYS A 249 -13.22 -27.16 -6.30
CA LYS A 249 -12.94 -28.34 -7.13
C LYS A 249 -14.20 -29.16 -7.31
#